data_bd92a1974dfbaec3a7e8a032dca55c4f
#
_entry.id   bd92a1974dfbaec3a7e8a032dca55c4f
#
_cell.length_a   1.000
_cell.length_b   1.000
_cell.length_c   1.000
_cell.angle_alpha   90.00
_cell.angle_beta   90.00
_cell.angle_gamma   90.00
#
_symmetry.space_group_name_H-M   'P 1'
#
loop_
_entity.id
_entity.type
_entity.pdbx_description
1 polymer ?
#
loop_
_entity_poly.entity_id
_entity_poly.type
_entity_poly.pdbx_seq_one_letter_code
_entity_poly.pdbx_strand_id
1 'polypeptide(L)'
;TPEYLEDLIFRLLLVVAVLCTTYLLIKLLYYLTGLLFKEERTKDREPAEQAEQAAIPDSIRHSVRTVLQAFILYGGYFIAAIIVLDIFNVSIISHEKSVYLGTQAVKVIGILIGAKLLVSFSKLVINQVFDKHSSSQPRVQTLETLLLSIVTYLVFFVACLMILQVFNVNTSAILASAGIVGLAISFGAQNLVKDIISGFFILFEDQFRVGDYVQIDTVTGTVEEIGLRTCKIRQWTGELNVIPNGEISRVKNYTRGPMLAKITIGITYEADIDHAISVLQEVSEKA
;
A
#
# COMPACT_ATOMS: atom_id res chain seq x y z
N THR A 1 37.24 25.72 50.25
CA THR A 1 38.10 24.76 50.92
C THR A 1 38.77 23.90 49.87
N PRO A 2 40.05 23.41 50.07
CA PRO A 2 40.76 22.59 49.06
C PRO A 2 39.99 21.32 48.67
N GLU A 3 39.27 20.72 49.59
CA GLU A 3 38.42 19.53 49.32
C GLU A 3 37.31 19.77 48.27
N TYR A 4 36.74 20.98 48.24
CA TYR A 4 35.71 21.29 47.25
C TYR A 4 36.27 21.44 45.82
N LEU A 5 37.51 21.91 45.73
CA LEU A 5 38.23 22.03 44.47
C LEU A 5 38.62 20.65 43.91
N GLU A 6 39.06 19.75 44.77
CA GLU A 6 39.39 18.39 44.38
C GLU A 6 38.16 17.61 43.90
N ASP A 7 37.03 17.71 44.59
CA ASP A 7 35.77 17.09 44.19
C ASP A 7 35.26 17.66 42.83
N LEU A 8 35.36 18.98 42.65
CA LEU A 8 34.97 19.60 41.38
C LEU A 8 35.86 19.16 40.21
N ILE A 9 37.19 19.07 40.41
CA ILE A 9 38.13 18.64 39.40
C ILE A 9 37.85 17.19 39.05
N PHE A 10 37.61 16.31 40.04
CA PHE A 10 37.26 14.92 39.82
C PHE A 10 35.98 14.74 39.03
N ARG A 11 34.92 15.50 39.32
CA ARG A 11 33.66 15.47 38.56
C ARG A 11 33.88 15.96 37.15
N LEU A 12 34.65 17.00 36.90
CA LEU A 12 34.97 17.49 35.55
C LEU A 12 35.74 16.43 34.74
N LEU A 13 36.72 15.72 35.37
CA LEU A 13 37.42 14.62 34.71
C LEU A 13 36.46 13.47 34.32
N LEU A 14 35.52 13.13 35.21
CA LEU A 14 34.49 12.13 34.91
C LEU A 14 33.61 12.52 33.74
N VAL A 15 33.18 13.79 33.66
CA VAL A 15 32.39 14.28 32.53
C VAL A 15 33.15 14.18 31.21
N VAL A 16 34.42 14.58 31.20
CA VAL A 16 35.28 14.45 30.01
C VAL A 16 35.40 12.98 29.60
N ALA A 17 35.62 12.10 30.59
CA ALA A 17 35.72 10.64 30.34
C ALA A 17 34.41 10.08 29.73
N VAL A 18 33.24 10.46 30.26
CA VAL A 18 31.91 10.07 29.73
C VAL A 18 31.71 10.56 28.31
N LEU A 19 32.02 11.83 28.01
CA LEU A 19 31.92 12.38 26.66
C LEU A 19 32.86 11.71 25.67
N CYS A 20 34.12 11.45 26.07
CA CYS A 20 35.06 10.72 25.22
C CYS A 20 34.65 9.29 24.97
N THR A 21 34.21 8.55 25.98
CA THR A 21 33.73 7.17 25.82
C THR A 21 32.48 7.11 24.94
N THR A 22 31.51 8.02 25.12
CA THR A 22 30.32 8.12 24.30
C THR A 22 30.69 8.41 22.85
N TYR A 23 31.58 9.36 22.60
CA TYR A 23 32.04 9.69 21.25
C TYR A 23 32.72 8.47 20.57
N LEU A 24 33.58 7.76 21.28
CA LEU A 24 34.26 6.56 20.76
C LEU A 24 33.25 5.45 20.45
N LEU A 25 32.25 5.28 21.31
CA LEU A 25 31.23 4.25 21.17
C LEU A 25 30.31 4.56 19.97
N ILE A 26 29.91 5.81 19.83
CA ILE A 26 29.15 6.28 18.65
C ILE A 26 29.95 6.05 17.36
N LYS A 27 31.25 6.41 17.36
CA LYS A 27 32.14 6.24 16.21
C LYS A 27 32.31 4.76 15.84
N LEU A 28 32.45 3.90 16.85
CA LEU A 28 32.53 2.46 16.66
C LEU A 28 31.24 1.88 16.07
N LEU A 29 30.08 2.28 16.58
CA LEU A 29 28.79 1.85 16.07
C LEU A 29 28.54 2.36 14.64
N TYR A 30 28.96 3.59 14.32
CA TYR A 30 28.96 4.11 12.95
C TYR A 30 29.82 3.29 12.01
N TYR A 31 31.00 2.88 12.46
CA TYR A 31 31.89 2.01 11.70
C TYR A 31 31.27 0.63 11.47
N LEU A 32 30.69 0.02 12.52
CA LEU A 32 29.99 -1.26 12.43
C LEU A 32 28.77 -1.21 11.50
N THR A 33 27.96 -0.14 11.56
CA THR A 33 26.86 0.03 10.61
C THR A 33 27.37 0.21 9.19
N GLY A 34 28.52 0.88 9.01
CA GLY A 34 29.21 0.97 7.72
C GLY A 34 29.67 -0.38 7.19
N LEU A 35 30.11 -1.26 8.06
CA LEU A 35 30.59 -2.61 7.71
C LEU A 35 29.41 -3.55 7.37
N LEU A 36 28.32 -3.49 8.14
CA LEU A 36 27.11 -4.29 7.94
C LEU A 36 26.36 -3.91 6.65
N PHE A 37 26.45 -2.63 6.24
CA PHE A 37 25.82 -2.11 5.03
C PHE A 37 26.84 -1.80 3.93
N LYS A 38 28.03 -2.43 3.97
CA LYS A 38 29.07 -2.26 2.97
C LYS A 38 28.54 -2.78 1.63
N GLU A 39 28.52 -1.91 0.65
CA GLU A 39 28.26 -2.23 -0.74
C GLU A 39 29.31 -3.26 -1.23
N GLU A 40 28.88 -4.48 -1.52
CA GLU A 40 29.67 -5.35 -2.39
C GLU A 40 29.61 -4.73 -3.79
N ARG A 41 30.61 -3.92 -4.11
CA ARG A 41 30.89 -3.46 -5.48
C ARG A 41 31.32 -4.68 -6.29
N THR A 42 30.35 -5.46 -6.73
CA THR A 42 30.57 -6.46 -7.80
C THR A 42 30.69 -5.73 -9.14
N LYS A 43 31.92 -5.31 -9.45
CA LYS A 43 32.26 -4.57 -10.66
C LYS A 43 32.35 -5.48 -11.90
N ASP A 44 32.20 -6.79 -11.76
CA ASP A 44 32.43 -7.77 -12.82
C ASP A 44 31.47 -8.96 -12.72
N ARG A 45 30.14 -8.76 -12.83
CA ARG A 45 29.19 -9.84 -13.08
C ARG A 45 28.21 -9.48 -14.18
N GLU A 46 28.02 -10.43 -15.11
CA GLU A 46 27.16 -10.31 -16.28
C GLU A 46 25.68 -10.07 -15.91
N PRO A 47 24.90 -9.38 -16.76
CA PRO A 47 23.53 -8.92 -16.44
C PRO A 47 22.49 -10.01 -16.19
N ALA A 48 22.79 -11.27 -16.51
CA ALA A 48 21.83 -12.38 -16.45
C ALA A 48 21.71 -13.05 -15.05
N GLU A 49 22.71 -12.91 -14.16
CA GLU A 49 22.70 -13.52 -12.82
C GLU A 49 22.14 -12.58 -11.72
N GLN A 50 21.81 -11.34 -12.07
CA GLN A 50 21.31 -10.34 -11.10
C GLN A 50 19.82 -10.49 -10.76
N ALA A 51 19.10 -11.37 -11.39
CA ALA A 51 17.64 -11.50 -11.24
C ALA A 51 17.19 -12.44 -10.12
N GLU A 52 18.07 -13.22 -9.51
CA GLU A 52 17.64 -14.33 -8.63
C GLU A 52 18.08 -14.27 -7.16
N GLN A 53 18.72 -13.20 -6.72
CA GLN A 53 18.94 -13.00 -5.29
C GLN A 53 18.16 -11.79 -4.81
N ALA A 54 17.19 -12.04 -3.91
CA ALA A 54 16.39 -11.04 -3.21
C ALA A 54 17.27 -10.12 -2.33
N ALA A 55 18.12 -9.33 -2.97
CA ALA A 55 18.88 -8.28 -2.31
C ALA A 55 17.94 -7.13 -1.96
N ILE A 56 17.94 -6.74 -0.69
CA ILE A 56 17.23 -5.55 -0.19
C ILE A 56 17.62 -4.37 -1.08
N PRO A 57 16.67 -3.69 -1.74
CA PRO A 57 16.96 -2.56 -2.62
C PRO A 57 17.84 -1.50 -1.93
N ASP A 58 18.77 -0.91 -2.66
CA ASP A 58 19.75 0.05 -2.13
C ASP A 58 19.10 1.26 -1.45
N SER A 59 17.92 1.64 -1.90
CA SER A 59 17.13 2.72 -1.27
C SER A 59 16.65 2.39 0.14
N ILE A 60 16.29 1.12 0.43
CA ILE A 60 15.93 0.68 1.79
C ILE A 60 17.19 0.58 2.64
N ARG A 61 18.23 -0.03 2.11
CA ARG A 61 19.53 -0.19 2.81
C ARG A 61 20.06 1.17 3.25
N HIS A 62 20.04 2.17 2.38
CA HIS A 62 20.45 3.54 2.69
C HIS A 62 19.51 4.20 3.72
N SER A 63 18.19 4.03 3.60
CA SER A 63 17.20 4.58 4.54
C SER A 63 17.34 3.96 5.93
N VAL A 64 17.47 2.64 6.03
CA VAL A 64 17.67 1.92 7.30
C VAL A 64 18.98 2.34 7.94
N ARG A 65 20.08 2.42 7.18
CA ARG A 65 21.38 2.88 7.67
C ARG A 65 21.30 4.30 8.24
N THR A 66 20.69 5.24 7.53
CA THR A 66 20.57 6.65 7.96
C THR A 66 19.77 6.77 9.25
N VAL A 67 18.66 6.03 9.36
CA VAL A 67 17.82 6.02 10.57
C VAL A 67 18.58 5.40 11.76
N LEU A 68 19.24 4.27 11.53
CA LEU A 68 20.03 3.61 12.57
C LEU A 68 21.18 4.53 13.06
N GLN A 69 21.83 5.21 12.15
CA GLN A 69 22.88 6.18 12.47
C GLN A 69 22.37 7.38 13.26
N ALA A 70 21.23 7.93 12.88
CA ALA A 70 20.58 9.00 13.62
C ALA A 70 20.19 8.54 15.04
N PHE A 71 19.68 7.32 15.19
CA PHE A 71 19.35 6.72 16.47
C PHE A 71 20.59 6.57 17.37
N ILE A 72 21.68 6.03 16.84
CA ILE A 72 22.94 5.87 17.56
C ILE A 72 23.48 7.22 18.03
N LEU A 73 23.42 8.24 17.15
CA LEU A 73 23.91 9.58 17.45
C LEU A 73 23.08 10.25 18.56
N TYR A 74 21.79 10.42 18.33
CA TYR A 74 20.92 11.14 19.27
C TYR A 74 20.70 10.37 20.56
N GLY A 75 20.52 9.05 20.49
CA GLY A 75 20.39 8.17 21.65
C GLY A 75 21.66 8.16 22.51
N GLY A 76 22.84 8.08 21.89
CA GLY A 76 24.12 8.11 22.60
C GLY A 76 24.35 9.43 23.34
N TYR A 77 24.13 10.58 22.68
CA TYR A 77 24.28 11.87 23.35
C TYR A 77 23.21 12.11 24.42
N PHE A 78 22.00 11.61 24.26
CA PHE A 78 20.95 11.68 25.27
C PHE A 78 21.34 10.90 26.54
N ILE A 79 21.85 9.69 26.39
CA ILE A 79 22.34 8.88 27.52
C ILE A 79 23.54 9.59 28.22
N ALA A 80 24.47 10.13 27.43
CA ALA A 80 25.59 10.88 27.96
C ALA A 80 25.14 12.10 28.79
N ALA A 81 24.16 12.84 28.30
CA ALA A 81 23.59 13.99 29.00
C ALA A 81 22.97 13.60 30.36
N ILE A 82 22.26 12.47 30.42
CA ILE A 82 21.70 11.95 31.67
C ILE A 82 22.82 11.60 32.66
N ILE A 83 23.88 10.92 32.22
CA ILE A 83 25.03 10.54 33.08
C ILE A 83 25.76 11.78 33.58
N VAL A 84 25.96 12.78 32.74
CA VAL A 84 26.58 14.06 33.11
C VAL A 84 25.76 14.79 34.20
N LEU A 85 24.45 14.83 34.06
CA LEU A 85 23.56 15.42 35.07
C LEU A 85 23.63 14.69 36.43
N ASP A 86 23.77 13.35 36.39
CA ASP A 86 23.88 12.53 37.57
C ASP A 86 25.24 12.77 38.30
N ILE A 87 26.34 12.95 37.56
CA ILE A 87 27.68 13.29 38.12
C ILE A 87 27.65 14.61 38.91
N PHE A 88 26.90 15.60 38.46
CA PHE A 88 26.77 16.88 39.14
C PHE A 88 25.82 16.86 40.35
N ASN A 89 25.25 15.70 40.71
CA ASN A 89 24.17 15.58 41.73
C ASN A 89 23.05 16.57 41.51
N VAL A 90 22.84 17.00 40.26
CA VAL A 90 21.71 17.76 39.87
C VAL A 90 20.55 16.78 39.85
N SER A 91 19.98 16.51 41.03
CA SER A 91 18.81 15.66 41.24
C SER A 91 17.55 16.37 40.72
N ILE A 92 17.65 17.00 39.52
CA ILE A 92 16.50 17.59 38.83
C ILE A 92 15.52 16.46 38.47
N ILE A 93 16.00 15.24 38.33
CA ILE A 93 15.18 14.08 37.94
C ILE A 93 15.56 12.92 38.87
N SER A 94 14.62 12.44 39.69
CA SER A 94 14.81 11.22 40.47
C SER A 94 15.18 10.06 39.53
N HIS A 95 15.98 9.09 40.00
CA HIS A 95 16.42 7.95 39.18
C HIS A 95 15.25 7.27 38.46
N GLU A 96 14.09 7.15 39.07
CA GLU A 96 12.84 6.65 38.48
C GLU A 96 12.38 7.49 37.28
N LYS A 97 12.44 8.83 37.38
CA LYS A 97 12.05 9.73 36.28
C LYS A 97 13.04 9.67 35.12
N SER A 98 14.34 9.50 35.39
CA SER A 98 15.36 9.35 34.33
C SER A 98 15.15 8.07 33.54
N VAL A 99 14.89 6.95 34.22
CA VAL A 99 14.57 5.66 33.59
C VAL A 99 13.26 5.76 32.79
N TYR A 100 12.25 6.43 33.36
CA TYR A 100 10.98 6.67 32.68
C TYR A 100 11.16 7.47 31.38
N LEU A 101 11.86 8.61 31.42
CA LEU A 101 12.13 9.42 30.23
C LEU A 101 12.95 8.67 29.18
N GLY A 102 13.95 7.91 29.62
CA GLY A 102 14.74 7.04 28.75
C GLY A 102 13.90 5.99 28.04
N THR A 103 13.01 5.32 28.76
CA THR A 103 12.10 4.32 28.17
C THR A 103 11.11 4.93 27.20
N GLN A 104 10.57 6.12 27.49
CA GLN A 104 9.68 6.83 26.57
C GLN A 104 10.42 7.27 25.30
N ALA A 105 11.64 7.79 25.43
CA ALA A 105 12.47 8.15 24.28
C ALA A 105 12.72 6.95 23.36
N VAL A 106 13.09 5.80 23.93
CA VAL A 106 13.28 4.55 23.16
C VAL A 106 12.01 4.14 22.42
N LYS A 107 10.82 4.24 23.06
CA LYS A 107 9.54 3.95 22.41
C LYS A 107 9.26 4.90 21.25
N VAL A 108 9.43 6.20 21.43
CA VAL A 108 9.22 7.23 20.38
C VAL A 108 10.12 6.96 19.19
N ILE A 109 11.39 6.68 19.44
CA ILE A 109 12.36 6.39 18.38
C ILE A 109 11.98 5.08 17.66
N GLY A 110 11.56 4.04 18.39
CA GLY A 110 11.06 2.81 17.80
C GLY A 110 9.86 3.03 16.89
N ILE A 111 8.90 3.88 17.30
CA ILE A 111 7.73 4.25 16.49
C ILE A 111 8.16 4.98 15.21
N LEU A 112 9.08 5.95 15.30
CA LEU A 112 9.56 6.70 14.13
C LEU A 112 10.34 5.81 13.15
N ILE A 113 11.15 4.89 13.65
CA ILE A 113 11.83 3.89 12.82
C ILE A 113 10.81 2.98 12.13
N GLY A 114 9.85 2.44 12.88
CA GLY A 114 8.78 1.60 12.34
C GLY A 114 7.99 2.32 11.26
N ALA A 115 7.58 3.56 11.51
CA ALA A 115 6.87 4.40 10.52
C ALA A 115 7.70 4.60 9.25
N LYS A 116 9.00 4.91 9.38
CA LYS A 116 9.88 5.10 8.23
C LYS A 116 10.10 3.82 7.45
N LEU A 117 10.24 2.68 8.12
CA LEU A 117 10.36 1.36 7.48
C LEU A 117 9.08 1.01 6.72
N LEU A 118 7.89 1.26 7.31
CA LEU A 118 6.61 1.03 6.64
C LEU A 118 6.47 1.89 5.38
N VAL A 119 6.79 3.18 5.44
CA VAL A 119 6.76 4.06 4.26
C VAL A 119 7.74 3.59 3.20
N SER A 120 8.97 3.19 3.58
CA SER A 120 9.97 2.68 2.63
C SER A 120 9.52 1.38 1.98
N PHE A 121 8.94 0.46 2.75
CA PHE A 121 8.38 -0.78 2.23
C PHE A 121 7.21 -0.53 1.27
N SER A 122 6.28 0.37 1.65
CA SER A 122 5.15 0.76 0.78
C SER A 122 5.64 1.35 -0.54
N LYS A 123 6.68 2.18 -0.51
CA LYS A 123 7.30 2.74 -1.71
C LYS A 123 7.84 1.66 -2.64
N LEU A 124 8.48 0.63 -2.10
CA LEU A 124 8.98 -0.49 -2.92
C LEU A 124 7.85 -1.26 -3.58
N VAL A 125 6.82 -1.61 -2.81
CA VAL A 125 5.68 -2.38 -3.33
C VAL A 125 4.98 -1.60 -4.43
N ILE A 126 4.73 -0.30 -4.21
CA ILE A 126 4.06 0.57 -5.19
C ILE A 126 4.92 0.68 -6.45
N ASN A 127 6.21 0.97 -6.33
CA ASN A 127 7.10 1.07 -7.49
C ASN A 127 7.14 -0.26 -8.27
N GLN A 128 7.26 -1.41 -7.60
CA GLN A 128 7.27 -2.72 -8.27
C GLN A 128 5.99 -3.02 -9.05
N VAL A 129 4.82 -2.58 -8.53
CA VAL A 129 3.53 -2.75 -9.20
C VAL A 129 3.42 -1.84 -10.43
N PHE A 130 3.90 -0.61 -10.32
CA PHE A 130 3.77 0.39 -11.39
C PHE A 130 4.86 0.27 -12.45
N ASP A 131 6.11 -0.11 -12.11
CA ASP A 131 7.20 -0.31 -13.08
C ASP A 131 6.89 -1.40 -14.11
N LYS A 132 6.12 -2.44 -13.74
CA LYS A 132 5.67 -3.49 -14.66
C LYS A 132 4.68 -3.01 -15.73
N HIS A 133 4.02 -1.88 -15.57
CA HIS A 133 2.90 -1.44 -16.41
C HIS A 133 3.15 -0.15 -17.19
N SER A 134 4.39 0.22 -17.53
CA SER A 134 4.77 1.41 -18.33
C SER A 134 4.99 2.68 -17.50
N SER A 135 6.19 2.83 -16.99
CA SER A 135 6.73 4.06 -16.36
C SER A 135 6.74 5.32 -17.25
N SER A 136 6.31 5.22 -18.51
CA SER A 136 6.34 6.33 -19.47
C SER A 136 5.05 7.17 -19.55
N GLN A 137 3.96 6.76 -18.89
CA GLN A 137 2.70 7.51 -18.97
C GLN A 137 2.55 8.48 -17.79
N PRO A 138 2.35 9.79 -18.03
CA PRO A 138 2.21 10.79 -16.96
C PRO A 138 1.09 10.50 -15.97
N ARG A 139 0.04 9.81 -16.42
CA ARG A 139 -1.10 9.39 -15.57
C ARG A 139 -0.69 8.37 -14.50
N VAL A 140 0.17 7.43 -14.86
CA VAL A 140 0.68 6.39 -13.95
C VAL A 140 1.54 7.01 -12.85
N GLN A 141 2.43 7.94 -13.19
CA GLN A 141 3.27 8.66 -12.23
C GLN A 141 2.44 9.49 -11.23
N THR A 142 1.35 10.11 -11.70
CA THR A 142 0.45 10.86 -10.82
C THR A 142 -0.24 9.93 -9.82
N LEU A 143 -0.74 8.77 -10.27
CA LEU A 143 -1.39 7.78 -9.40
C LEU A 143 -0.41 7.20 -8.38
N GLU A 144 0.81 6.87 -8.79
CA GLU A 144 1.88 6.41 -7.90
C GLU A 144 2.16 7.43 -6.80
N THR A 145 2.34 8.70 -7.17
CA THR A 145 2.62 9.79 -6.22
C THR A 145 1.45 10.00 -5.24
N LEU A 146 0.21 9.95 -5.72
CA LEU A 146 -0.99 10.07 -4.88
C LEU A 146 -1.09 8.92 -3.88
N LEU A 147 -0.90 7.68 -4.32
CA LEU A 147 -0.95 6.51 -3.44
C LEU A 147 0.14 6.56 -2.38
N LEU A 148 1.38 6.90 -2.77
CA LEU A 148 2.49 7.08 -1.82
C LEU A 148 2.20 8.16 -0.80
N SER A 149 1.59 9.28 -1.21
CA SER A 149 1.23 10.39 -0.32
C SER A 149 0.17 9.96 0.68
N ILE A 150 -0.89 9.27 0.23
CA ILE A 150 -1.96 8.77 1.12
C ILE A 150 -1.39 7.82 2.16
N VAL A 151 -0.60 6.83 1.74
CA VAL A 151 0.02 5.86 2.66
C VAL A 151 0.95 6.57 3.65
N THR A 152 1.76 7.51 3.17
CA THR A 152 2.69 8.28 4.00
C THR A 152 1.94 9.07 5.07
N TYR A 153 0.89 9.81 4.71
CA TYR A 153 0.09 10.58 5.65
C TYR A 153 -0.61 9.69 6.68
N LEU A 154 -1.14 8.52 6.24
CA LEU A 154 -1.78 7.56 7.14
C LEU A 154 -0.77 7.00 8.16
N VAL A 155 0.41 6.58 7.71
CA VAL A 155 1.47 6.04 8.58
C VAL A 155 1.92 7.09 9.59
N PHE A 156 2.16 8.34 9.16
CA PHE A 156 2.56 9.40 10.09
C PHE A 156 1.44 9.82 11.04
N PHE A 157 0.19 9.78 10.62
CA PHE A 157 -0.97 10.02 11.50
C PHE A 157 -1.03 8.97 12.61
N VAL A 158 -0.91 7.69 12.27
CA VAL A 158 -0.88 6.59 13.25
C VAL A 158 0.34 6.71 14.18
N ALA A 159 1.52 7.00 13.62
CA ALA A 159 2.73 7.21 14.41
C ALA A 159 2.57 8.38 15.41
N CYS A 160 1.95 9.47 14.98
CA CYS A 160 1.65 10.61 15.85
C CYS A 160 0.73 10.21 17.03
N LEU A 161 -0.33 9.45 16.75
CA LEU A 161 -1.23 8.92 17.80
C LEU A 161 -0.48 8.01 18.78
N MET A 162 0.38 7.13 18.28
CA MET A 162 1.20 6.25 19.12
C MET A 162 2.16 7.05 20.01
N ILE A 163 2.78 8.11 19.46
CA ILE A 163 3.67 8.99 20.23
C ILE A 163 2.87 9.73 21.34
N LEU A 164 1.68 10.24 21.03
CA LEU A 164 0.83 10.86 22.05
C LEU A 164 0.47 9.88 23.18
N GLN A 165 0.20 8.63 22.86
CA GLN A 165 -0.06 7.56 23.85
C GLN A 165 1.17 7.26 24.72
N VAL A 166 2.38 7.31 24.15
CA VAL A 166 3.64 7.17 24.91
C VAL A 166 3.71 8.23 26.02
N PHE A 167 3.22 9.44 25.77
CA PHE A 167 3.15 10.53 26.76
C PHE A 167 1.87 10.52 27.61
N ASN A 168 1.10 9.42 27.62
CA ASN A 168 -0.16 9.26 28.33
C ASN A 168 -1.24 10.30 27.94
N VAL A 169 -1.16 10.86 26.73
CA VAL A 169 -2.22 11.73 26.20
C VAL A 169 -3.38 10.85 25.73
N ASN A 170 -4.58 11.19 26.18
CA ASN A 170 -5.78 10.47 25.75
C ASN A 170 -6.13 10.79 24.29
N THR A 171 -5.94 9.81 23.41
CA THR A 171 -6.20 9.91 21.97
C THR A 171 -7.62 9.47 21.57
N SER A 172 -8.47 9.11 22.53
CA SER A 172 -9.81 8.55 22.24
C SER A 172 -10.68 9.49 21.42
N ALA A 173 -10.65 10.81 21.75
CA ALA A 173 -11.40 11.81 20.99
C ALA A 173 -10.91 11.98 19.55
N ILE A 174 -9.59 11.89 19.34
CA ILE A 174 -8.98 11.95 18.00
C ILE A 174 -9.36 10.71 17.20
N LEU A 175 -9.29 9.51 17.81
CA LEU A 175 -9.71 8.26 17.18
C LEU A 175 -11.19 8.25 16.85
N ALA A 176 -12.05 8.77 17.77
CA ALA A 176 -13.48 8.87 17.51
C ALA A 176 -13.79 9.77 16.32
N SER A 177 -13.16 10.96 16.25
CA SER A 177 -13.33 11.88 15.12
C SER A 177 -12.77 11.31 13.82
N ALA A 178 -11.61 10.67 13.87
CA ALA A 178 -11.05 9.96 12.71
C ALA A 178 -11.98 8.81 12.24
N GLY A 179 -12.64 8.12 13.18
CA GLY A 179 -13.65 7.10 12.87
C GLY A 179 -14.85 7.68 12.11
N ILE A 180 -15.36 8.85 12.51
CA ILE A 180 -16.45 9.54 11.80
C ILE A 180 -16.02 9.92 10.37
N VAL A 181 -14.80 10.46 10.21
CA VAL A 181 -14.22 10.78 8.90
C VAL A 181 -14.07 9.50 8.07
N GLY A 182 -13.62 8.41 8.68
CA GLY A 182 -13.50 7.10 8.04
C GLY A 182 -14.85 6.57 7.53
N LEU A 183 -15.93 6.73 8.31
CA LEU A 183 -17.29 6.39 7.88
C LEU A 183 -17.74 7.22 6.68
N ALA A 184 -17.48 8.53 6.70
CA ALA A 184 -17.83 9.41 5.57
C ALA A 184 -17.09 9.00 4.28
N ILE A 185 -15.80 8.68 4.38
CA ILE A 185 -15.00 8.16 3.25
C ILE A 185 -15.55 6.80 2.78
N SER A 186 -15.92 5.93 3.72
CA SER A 186 -16.48 4.60 3.40
C SER A 186 -17.79 4.71 2.63
N PHE A 187 -18.70 5.60 3.04
CA PHE A 187 -19.93 5.87 2.30
C PHE A 187 -19.65 6.46 0.91
N GLY A 188 -18.66 7.36 0.80
CA GLY A 188 -18.24 7.92 -0.49
C GLY A 188 -17.65 6.88 -1.45
N ALA A 189 -16.97 5.85 -0.91
CA ALA A 189 -16.34 4.78 -1.69
C ALA A 189 -17.20 3.53 -1.86
N GLN A 190 -18.42 3.49 -1.32
CA GLN A 190 -19.28 2.29 -1.29
C GLN A 190 -19.50 1.67 -2.67
N ASN A 191 -19.79 2.48 -3.69
CA ASN A 191 -19.99 2.00 -5.04
C ASN A 191 -18.72 1.40 -5.64
N LEU A 192 -17.56 2.00 -5.38
CA LEU A 192 -16.28 1.46 -5.84
C LEU A 192 -16.00 0.06 -5.25
N VAL A 193 -16.25 -0.12 -3.97
CA VAL A 193 -16.08 -1.42 -3.29
C VAL A 193 -17.08 -2.43 -3.86
N LYS A 194 -18.34 -2.03 -4.07
CA LYS A 194 -19.37 -2.88 -4.67
C LYS A 194 -18.96 -3.32 -6.10
N ASP A 195 -18.46 -2.41 -6.93
CA ASP A 195 -17.97 -2.72 -8.27
C ASP A 195 -16.86 -3.77 -8.26
N ILE A 196 -15.87 -3.61 -7.38
CA ILE A 196 -14.73 -4.52 -7.28
C ILE A 196 -15.17 -5.91 -6.82
N ILE A 197 -16.02 -5.99 -5.79
CA ILE A 197 -16.54 -7.26 -5.29
C ILE A 197 -17.39 -7.96 -6.36
N SER A 198 -18.27 -7.22 -7.04
CA SER A 198 -19.07 -7.78 -8.13
C SER A 198 -18.21 -8.27 -9.29
N GLY A 199 -17.17 -7.52 -9.68
CA GLY A 199 -16.22 -7.93 -10.72
C GLY A 199 -15.47 -9.20 -10.36
N PHE A 200 -15.06 -9.33 -9.09
CA PHE A 200 -14.46 -10.56 -8.59
C PHE A 200 -15.39 -11.76 -8.73
N PHE A 201 -16.67 -11.64 -8.30
CA PHE A 201 -17.64 -12.73 -8.42
C PHE A 201 -18.01 -13.06 -9.86
N ILE A 202 -18.11 -12.09 -10.75
CA ILE A 202 -18.34 -12.33 -12.19
C ILE A 202 -17.26 -13.25 -12.76
N LEU A 203 -15.98 -12.99 -12.41
CA LEU A 203 -14.85 -13.80 -12.86
C LEU A 203 -14.76 -15.13 -12.12
N PHE A 204 -14.99 -15.15 -10.81
CA PHE A 204 -14.87 -16.35 -9.98
C PHE A 204 -15.95 -17.39 -10.28
N GLU A 205 -17.19 -16.94 -10.48
CA GLU A 205 -18.33 -17.81 -10.82
C GLU A 205 -18.44 -18.09 -12.33
N ASP A 206 -17.59 -17.44 -13.13
CA ASP A 206 -17.61 -17.58 -14.59
C ASP A 206 -19.00 -17.30 -15.20
N GLN A 207 -19.64 -16.23 -14.73
CA GLN A 207 -21.02 -15.91 -15.16
C GLN A 207 -21.10 -15.64 -16.67
N PHE A 208 -20.10 -14.95 -17.22
CA PHE A 208 -19.91 -14.74 -18.67
C PHE A 208 -18.43 -14.46 -18.94
N ARG A 209 -17.99 -14.60 -20.19
CA ARG A 209 -16.60 -14.44 -20.63
C ARG A 209 -16.46 -13.37 -21.69
N VAL A 210 -15.22 -12.94 -21.91
CA VAL A 210 -14.87 -12.12 -23.07
C VAL A 210 -15.20 -12.90 -24.35
N GLY A 211 -15.93 -12.27 -25.27
CA GLY A 211 -16.45 -12.88 -26.49
C GLY A 211 -17.90 -13.38 -26.39
N ASP A 212 -18.47 -13.54 -25.19
CA ASP A 212 -19.87 -13.91 -25.05
C ASP A 212 -20.78 -12.76 -25.54
N TYR A 213 -21.88 -13.12 -26.22
CA TYR A 213 -22.94 -12.18 -26.57
C TYR A 213 -23.96 -12.16 -25.46
N VAL A 214 -24.06 -11.02 -24.77
CA VAL A 214 -24.85 -10.89 -23.54
C VAL A 214 -25.77 -9.69 -23.59
N GLN A 215 -26.84 -9.74 -22.79
CA GLN A 215 -27.67 -8.59 -22.48
C GLN A 215 -27.54 -8.28 -20.99
N ILE A 216 -27.12 -7.07 -20.69
CA ILE A 216 -27.08 -6.49 -19.35
C ILE A 216 -28.03 -5.31 -19.34
N ASP A 217 -29.11 -5.40 -18.55
CA ASP A 217 -30.22 -4.45 -18.57
C ASP A 217 -30.74 -4.16 -19.98
N THR A 218 -30.52 -2.96 -20.51
CA THR A 218 -30.93 -2.54 -21.85
C THR A 218 -29.83 -2.69 -22.91
N VAL A 219 -28.61 -2.96 -22.50
CA VAL A 219 -27.46 -3.05 -23.40
C VAL A 219 -27.25 -4.48 -23.85
N THR A 220 -27.27 -4.72 -25.14
CA THR A 220 -27.02 -6.04 -25.74
C THR A 220 -25.83 -5.96 -26.68
N GLY A 221 -24.87 -6.87 -26.52
CA GLY A 221 -23.66 -6.88 -27.34
C GLY A 221 -22.65 -7.93 -26.90
N THR A 222 -21.49 -7.90 -27.53
CA THR A 222 -20.37 -8.77 -27.23
C THR A 222 -19.50 -8.21 -26.12
N VAL A 223 -19.17 -9.03 -25.13
CA VAL A 223 -18.25 -8.67 -24.06
C VAL A 223 -16.83 -8.51 -24.62
N GLU A 224 -16.29 -7.32 -24.57
CA GLU A 224 -14.95 -7.01 -25.08
C GLU A 224 -13.87 -7.14 -24.00
N GLU A 225 -14.19 -6.71 -22.77
CA GLU A 225 -13.27 -6.72 -21.65
C GLU A 225 -14.04 -6.84 -20.34
N ILE A 226 -13.50 -7.64 -19.43
CA ILE A 226 -13.96 -7.71 -18.04
C ILE A 226 -12.83 -7.21 -17.17
N GLY A 227 -12.96 -5.98 -16.67
CA GLY A 227 -12.02 -5.37 -15.75
C GLY A 227 -12.43 -5.59 -14.29
N LEU A 228 -11.56 -5.19 -13.36
CA LEU A 228 -11.82 -5.31 -11.93
C LEU A 228 -13.06 -4.51 -11.49
N ARG A 229 -13.30 -3.33 -12.07
CA ARG A 229 -14.39 -2.42 -11.71
C ARG A 229 -15.48 -2.31 -12.77
N THR A 230 -15.16 -2.51 -14.04
CA THR A 230 -16.07 -2.25 -15.16
C THR A 230 -15.99 -3.38 -16.18
N CYS A 231 -17.14 -3.66 -16.80
CA CYS A 231 -17.26 -4.52 -17.97
C CYS A 231 -17.50 -3.63 -19.21
N LYS A 232 -16.87 -3.99 -20.35
CA LYS A 232 -17.03 -3.30 -21.62
C LYS A 232 -17.79 -4.18 -22.59
N ILE A 233 -18.88 -3.65 -23.14
CA ILE A 233 -19.75 -4.36 -24.08
C ILE A 233 -19.83 -3.56 -25.37
N ARG A 234 -19.51 -4.20 -26.48
CA ARG A 234 -19.66 -3.63 -27.82
C ARG A 234 -20.97 -4.05 -28.42
N GLN A 235 -21.83 -3.06 -28.71
CA GLN A 235 -23.09 -3.30 -29.44
C GLN A 235 -22.82 -3.57 -30.91
N TRP A 236 -23.77 -4.18 -31.58
CA TRP A 236 -23.72 -4.43 -33.03
C TRP A 236 -23.65 -3.13 -33.87
N THR A 237 -24.11 -1.99 -33.33
CA THR A 237 -23.96 -0.67 -33.91
C THR A 237 -22.56 -0.09 -33.83
N GLY A 238 -21.64 -0.75 -33.07
CA GLY A 238 -20.26 -0.33 -32.87
C GLY A 238 -20.03 0.48 -31.58
N GLU A 239 -21.08 0.83 -30.84
CA GLU A 239 -20.98 1.57 -29.59
C GLU A 239 -20.35 0.73 -28.48
N LEU A 240 -19.39 1.31 -27.73
CA LEU A 240 -18.77 0.69 -26.59
C LEU A 240 -19.43 1.20 -25.30
N ASN A 241 -20.12 0.30 -24.61
CA ASN A 241 -20.72 0.59 -23.32
C ASN A 241 -19.78 0.14 -22.18
N VAL A 242 -19.50 1.05 -21.26
CA VAL A 242 -18.69 0.78 -20.07
C VAL A 242 -19.62 0.75 -18.87
N ILE A 243 -19.84 -0.44 -18.32
CA ILE A 243 -20.81 -0.70 -17.26
C ILE A 243 -20.05 -0.99 -15.97
N PRO A 244 -20.31 -0.26 -14.84
CA PRO A 244 -19.77 -0.63 -13.53
C PRO A 244 -20.26 -2.03 -13.13
N ASN A 245 -19.35 -2.88 -12.66
CA ASN A 245 -19.69 -4.27 -12.31
C ASN A 245 -20.76 -4.35 -11.20
N GLY A 246 -20.77 -3.39 -10.27
CA GLY A 246 -21.76 -3.30 -9.20
C GLY A 246 -23.16 -2.93 -9.64
N GLU A 247 -23.34 -2.43 -10.87
CA GLU A 247 -24.65 -2.15 -11.47
C GLU A 247 -25.22 -3.37 -12.19
N ILE A 248 -24.39 -4.39 -12.47
CA ILE A 248 -24.82 -5.61 -13.15
C ILE A 248 -25.67 -6.45 -12.17
N SER A 249 -26.98 -6.34 -12.28
CA SER A 249 -27.92 -7.10 -11.42
C SER A 249 -28.40 -8.39 -12.08
N ARG A 250 -28.43 -8.41 -13.41
CA ARG A 250 -28.89 -9.56 -14.20
C ARG A 250 -28.17 -9.61 -15.53
N VAL A 251 -27.76 -10.81 -15.94
CA VAL A 251 -27.18 -11.07 -17.26
C VAL A 251 -28.00 -12.13 -17.97
N LYS A 252 -28.33 -11.88 -19.24
CA LYS A 252 -28.78 -12.91 -20.16
C LYS A 252 -27.63 -13.23 -21.08
N ASN A 253 -27.16 -14.46 -21.04
CA ASN A 253 -26.09 -14.93 -21.92
C ASN A 253 -26.68 -15.67 -23.10
N TYR A 254 -26.47 -15.18 -24.30
CA TYR A 254 -26.97 -15.77 -25.54
C TYR A 254 -25.97 -16.70 -26.21
N THR A 255 -24.75 -16.82 -25.68
CA THR A 255 -23.70 -17.69 -26.23
C THR A 255 -23.67 -19.05 -25.53
N ARG A 256 -24.14 -19.12 -24.28
CA ARG A 256 -24.10 -20.32 -23.46
C ARG A 256 -25.42 -21.08 -23.52
N GLY A 257 -25.36 -22.31 -24.04
CA GLY A 257 -26.49 -23.22 -24.12
C GLY A 257 -27.30 -23.12 -25.40
N PRO A 258 -28.18 -24.07 -25.63
CA PRO A 258 -29.03 -24.08 -26.82
C PRO A 258 -30.04 -22.94 -26.79
N MET A 259 -30.14 -22.22 -27.88
CA MET A 259 -31.15 -21.15 -28.06
C MET A 259 -32.17 -21.56 -29.06
N LEU A 260 -33.44 -21.18 -28.82
CA LEU A 260 -34.51 -21.34 -29.77
C LEU A 260 -34.50 -20.15 -30.76
N ALA A 261 -34.16 -20.41 -31.99
CA ALA A 261 -34.35 -19.43 -33.07
C ALA A 261 -35.82 -19.40 -33.47
N LYS A 262 -36.56 -18.33 -33.09
CA LYS A 262 -37.90 -18.15 -33.51
C LYS A 262 -37.98 -17.19 -34.69
N ILE A 263 -38.28 -17.74 -35.87
CA ILE A 263 -38.51 -16.96 -37.08
C ILE A 263 -40.00 -16.90 -37.35
N THR A 264 -40.54 -15.71 -37.54
CA THR A 264 -41.95 -15.51 -37.93
C THR A 264 -42.00 -15.09 -39.39
N ILE A 265 -42.63 -15.86 -40.21
CA ILE A 265 -42.77 -15.62 -41.63
C ILE A 265 -44.23 -15.29 -41.92
N GLY A 266 -44.47 -14.15 -42.53
CA GLY A 266 -45.80 -13.79 -43.02
C GLY A 266 -46.05 -14.39 -44.41
N ILE A 267 -47.21 -14.98 -44.57
CA ILE A 267 -47.69 -15.47 -45.88
C ILE A 267 -48.93 -14.68 -46.33
N THR A 268 -49.20 -14.64 -47.63
CA THR A 268 -50.41 -13.98 -48.16
C THR A 268 -51.64 -14.80 -47.77
N TYR A 269 -52.79 -14.13 -47.67
CA TYR A 269 -54.04 -14.78 -47.30
C TYR A 269 -54.52 -15.83 -48.30
N GLU A 270 -54.00 -15.78 -49.51
CA GLU A 270 -54.32 -16.71 -50.63
C GLU A 270 -53.36 -17.88 -50.76
N ALA A 271 -52.29 -17.86 -49.94
CA ALA A 271 -51.27 -18.91 -50.02
C ALA A 271 -51.77 -20.20 -49.35
N ASP A 272 -51.34 -21.35 -49.95
CA ASP A 272 -51.56 -22.66 -49.38
C ASP A 272 -50.66 -22.83 -48.13
N ILE A 273 -51.28 -22.95 -46.96
CA ILE A 273 -50.61 -23.06 -45.67
C ILE A 273 -49.78 -24.36 -45.58
N ASP A 274 -50.33 -25.46 -46.12
CA ASP A 274 -49.66 -26.79 -46.03
C ASP A 274 -48.41 -26.82 -46.92
N HIS A 275 -48.49 -26.19 -48.09
CA HIS A 275 -47.33 -26.00 -48.96
C HIS A 275 -46.25 -25.10 -48.29
N ALA A 276 -46.66 -24.00 -47.67
CA ALA A 276 -45.75 -23.09 -46.97
C ALA A 276 -45.03 -23.81 -45.79
N ILE A 277 -45.75 -24.64 -45.00
CA ILE A 277 -45.15 -25.43 -43.91
C ILE A 277 -44.15 -26.47 -44.47
N SER A 278 -44.45 -27.17 -45.56
CA SER A 278 -43.55 -28.15 -46.16
C SER A 278 -42.24 -27.52 -46.67
N VAL A 279 -42.34 -26.33 -47.29
CA VAL A 279 -41.17 -25.56 -47.73
C VAL A 279 -40.32 -25.11 -46.54
N LEU A 280 -40.95 -24.61 -45.45
CA LEU A 280 -40.25 -24.19 -44.23
C LEU A 280 -39.55 -25.38 -43.55
N GLN A 281 -40.19 -26.55 -43.52
CA GLN A 281 -39.56 -27.79 -42.99
C GLN A 281 -38.33 -28.18 -43.82
N GLU A 282 -38.45 -28.22 -45.14
CA GLU A 282 -37.33 -28.51 -46.05
C GLU A 282 -36.16 -27.54 -45.87
N VAL A 283 -36.44 -26.24 -45.73
CA VAL A 283 -35.41 -25.22 -45.48
C VAL A 283 -34.78 -25.39 -44.11
N SER A 284 -35.56 -25.74 -43.07
CA SER A 284 -35.03 -25.91 -41.70
C SER A 284 -34.17 -27.18 -41.56
N GLU A 285 -34.38 -28.20 -42.39
CA GLU A 285 -33.55 -29.40 -42.43
C GLU A 285 -32.20 -29.22 -43.18
N LYS A 286 -32.13 -28.20 -44.05
CA LYS A 286 -30.94 -27.85 -44.84
C LYS A 286 -30.06 -26.77 -44.15
N ALA A 287 -30.56 -26.07 -43.12
CA ALA A 287 -29.84 -25.01 -42.39
C ALA A 287 -29.05 -25.56 -41.22
#